data_faf4671eaadb548b456624cbf576d661
#
_entry.id   faf4671eaadb548b456624cbf576d661
#
_cell.length_a   1.000
_cell.length_b   1.000
_cell.length_c   1.000
_cell.angle_alpha   90.00
_cell.angle_beta   90.00
_cell.angle_gamma   90.00
#
_symmetry.space_group_name_H-M   'P 1'
#
loop_
_entity.id
_entity.type
_entity.pdbx_description
1 polymer ?
#
loop_
_entity_poly.entity_id
_entity_poly.type
_entity_poly.pdbx_seq_one_letter_code
_entity_poly.pdbx_strand_id
1 'polypeptide(L)'
;MNNLKFSQSVRIPDPNDNSKIVTTTSTTTFSMDRHMAKGICQIFIDAHLIENATDQSSNAFKDRGIYLITPKGLHILERFITKNGISGEHLIHVFSTQPICLKLLHLERRPSDDEILVNKQIVQIVFKRFVGRQPNCLDTQSSSSSLNSPKQSLEFDRSNGIILNPINNSKISPVSSDLVDIHHTFVSNNALDWLLDFTTISGKDEAAEICGHFVRYGLIKLVNEKAIRDDDLVVTVNYSNHKDDVRVSF
;
A
#
# COMPACT_ATOMS: atom_id res chain seq x y z
N MET A 1 -32.24 2.18 10.30
CA MET A 1 -30.95 2.40 11.00
C MET A 1 -30.39 1.04 11.39
N ASN A 2 -29.25 0.67 10.86
CA ASN A 2 -28.57 -0.55 11.27
C ASN A 2 -27.68 -0.22 12.47
N ASN A 3 -28.00 -0.80 13.62
CA ASN A 3 -27.18 -0.66 14.82
C ASN A 3 -26.08 -1.72 14.82
N LEU A 4 -24.81 -1.30 14.76
CA LEU A 4 -23.68 -2.17 14.98
C LEU A 4 -23.43 -2.29 16.48
N LYS A 5 -23.48 -3.51 17.00
CA LYS A 5 -23.18 -3.80 18.41
C LYS A 5 -21.80 -4.45 18.49
N PHE A 6 -20.94 -3.85 19.28
CA PHE A 6 -19.63 -4.39 19.59
C PHE A 6 -19.57 -4.78 21.08
N SER A 7 -19.31 -6.03 21.38
CA SER A 7 -19.22 -6.54 22.75
C SER A 7 -17.81 -7.02 23.03
N GLN A 8 -17.19 -6.46 24.07
CA GLN A 8 -15.89 -6.88 24.58
C GLN A 8 -16.06 -7.49 25.96
N SER A 9 -15.54 -8.70 26.15
CA SER A 9 -15.56 -9.39 27.45
C SER A 9 -14.15 -9.43 28.03
N VAL A 10 -13.98 -8.90 29.22
CA VAL A 10 -12.73 -8.92 29.98
C VAL A 10 -12.93 -9.81 31.21
N ARG A 11 -11.99 -10.74 31.43
CA ARG A 11 -11.95 -11.60 32.61
C ARG A 11 -11.03 -10.98 33.66
N ILE A 12 -11.57 -10.64 34.81
CA ILE A 12 -10.85 -10.01 35.91
C ILE A 12 -11.04 -10.88 37.15
N PRO A 13 -10.00 -11.10 38.00
CA PRO A 13 -10.17 -11.73 39.30
C PRO A 13 -11.18 -10.95 40.15
N ASP A 14 -12.03 -11.63 40.88
CA ASP A 14 -12.98 -10.99 41.82
C ASP A 14 -12.17 -10.22 42.88
N PRO A 15 -12.43 -8.91 43.09
CA PRO A 15 -11.75 -8.13 44.10
C PRO A 15 -11.88 -8.70 45.53
N ASN A 16 -12.93 -9.48 45.81
CA ASN A 16 -13.22 -10.05 47.11
C ASN A 16 -12.79 -11.53 47.25
N ASP A 17 -12.49 -12.20 46.12
CA ASP A 17 -12.12 -13.63 46.12
C ASP A 17 -11.26 -13.93 44.89
N ASN A 18 -9.94 -13.89 45.07
CA ASN A 18 -8.95 -14.15 44.01
C ASN A 18 -9.05 -15.53 43.35
N SER A 19 -9.83 -16.46 43.93
CA SER A 19 -10.08 -17.75 43.32
C SER A 19 -11.18 -17.76 42.27
N LYS A 20 -11.94 -16.64 42.18
CA LYS A 20 -13.05 -16.48 41.23
C LYS A 20 -12.69 -15.51 40.13
N ILE A 21 -13.05 -15.87 38.91
CA ILE A 21 -12.92 -15.00 37.74
C ILE A 21 -14.29 -14.45 37.41
N VAL A 22 -14.40 -13.12 37.42
CA VAL A 22 -15.59 -12.40 36.97
C VAL A 22 -15.40 -11.97 35.53
N THR A 23 -16.38 -12.30 34.69
CA THR A 23 -16.38 -11.84 33.29
C THR A 23 -17.25 -10.59 33.19
N THR A 24 -16.64 -9.45 32.91
CA THR A 24 -17.34 -8.19 32.65
C THR A 24 -17.46 -8.02 31.14
N THR A 25 -18.69 -7.91 30.63
CA THR A 25 -18.97 -7.65 29.22
C THR A 25 -19.43 -6.22 29.04
N SER A 26 -18.65 -5.44 28.30
CA SER A 26 -19.02 -4.10 27.87
C SER A 26 -19.56 -4.17 26.44
N THR A 27 -20.77 -3.63 26.21
CA THR A 27 -21.37 -3.57 24.87
C THR A 27 -21.49 -2.13 24.44
N THR A 28 -20.81 -1.76 23.37
CA THR A 28 -20.93 -0.45 22.72
C THR A 28 -21.81 -0.59 21.48
N THR A 29 -22.82 0.25 21.37
CA THR A 29 -23.72 0.29 20.22
C THR A 29 -23.43 1.53 19.40
N PHE A 30 -23.06 1.34 18.13
CA PHE A 30 -22.90 2.42 17.17
C PHE A 30 -24.11 2.45 16.24
N SER A 31 -24.72 3.62 16.11
CA SER A 31 -25.70 3.86 15.05
C SER A 31 -25.00 4.58 13.91
N MET A 32 -25.11 4.05 12.70
CA MET A 32 -24.51 4.62 11.51
C MET A 32 -25.60 4.90 10.49
N ASP A 33 -25.64 6.12 10.00
CA ASP A 33 -26.51 6.44 8.87
C ASP A 33 -25.89 5.96 7.55
N ARG A 34 -26.71 5.99 6.48
CA ARG A 34 -26.25 5.51 5.17
C ARG A 34 -25.15 6.39 4.58
N HIS A 35 -25.19 7.69 4.81
CA HIS A 35 -24.21 8.62 4.29
C HIS A 35 -22.84 8.40 4.95
N MET A 36 -22.82 8.27 6.28
CA MET A 36 -21.60 7.97 7.03
C MET A 36 -21.00 6.62 6.60
N ALA A 37 -21.83 5.58 6.41
CA ALA A 37 -21.38 4.28 5.95
C ALA A 37 -20.72 4.37 4.56
N LYS A 38 -21.28 5.13 3.63
CA LYS A 38 -20.68 5.38 2.31
C LYS A 38 -19.34 6.10 2.42
N GLY A 39 -19.25 7.12 3.26
CA GLY A 39 -18.01 7.85 3.50
C GLY A 39 -16.89 6.93 4.00
N ILE A 40 -17.20 6.05 4.97
CA ILE A 40 -16.23 5.07 5.48
C ILE A 40 -15.80 4.07 4.39
N CYS A 41 -16.75 3.57 3.59
CA CYS A 41 -16.43 2.69 2.48
C CYS A 41 -15.56 3.39 1.44
N GLN A 42 -15.80 4.68 1.16
CA GLN A 42 -14.95 5.46 0.27
C GLN A 42 -13.51 5.57 0.81
N ILE A 43 -13.36 5.89 2.11
CA ILE A 43 -12.03 5.93 2.76
C ILE A 43 -11.31 4.57 2.64
N PHE A 44 -12.03 3.46 2.77
CA PHE A 44 -11.42 2.13 2.60
C PHE A 44 -10.96 1.87 1.16
N ILE A 45 -11.68 2.38 0.15
CA ILE A 45 -11.27 2.32 -1.26
C ILE A 45 -10.03 3.20 -1.47
N ASP A 46 -10.05 4.44 -0.99
CA ASP A 46 -8.95 5.39 -1.15
C ASP A 46 -7.65 4.89 -0.49
N ALA A 47 -7.79 4.16 0.62
CA ALA A 47 -6.68 3.52 1.31
C ALA A 47 -6.27 2.15 0.73
N HIS A 48 -6.90 1.69 -0.36
CA HIS A 48 -6.70 0.37 -0.96
C HIS A 48 -6.90 -0.81 0.02
N LEU A 49 -7.82 -0.66 0.98
CA LEU A 49 -8.21 -1.76 1.88
C LEU A 49 -9.26 -2.68 1.24
N ILE A 50 -10.11 -2.11 0.38
CA ILE A 50 -11.09 -2.82 -0.43
C ILE A 50 -11.01 -2.34 -1.88
N GLU A 51 -11.39 -3.19 -2.81
CA GLU A 51 -11.47 -2.86 -4.24
C GLU A 51 -12.80 -3.30 -4.84
N ASN A 52 -13.23 -2.64 -5.93
CA ASN A 52 -14.42 -3.07 -6.66
C ASN A 52 -14.11 -4.34 -7.46
N ALA A 53 -14.89 -5.42 -7.24
CA ALA A 53 -14.66 -6.71 -7.89
C ALA A 53 -14.94 -6.70 -9.40
N THR A 54 -15.82 -5.80 -9.87
CA THR A 54 -16.24 -5.74 -11.28
C THR A 54 -15.51 -4.68 -12.07
N ASP A 55 -15.04 -3.62 -11.42
CA ASP A 55 -14.38 -2.47 -12.07
C ASP A 55 -13.25 -1.97 -11.15
N GLN A 56 -12.09 -2.56 -11.28
CA GLN A 56 -10.90 -2.24 -10.47
C GLN A 56 -10.33 -0.85 -10.76
N SER A 57 -10.68 -0.23 -11.88
CA SER A 57 -10.28 1.14 -12.20
C SER A 57 -11.15 2.18 -11.50
N SER A 58 -12.30 1.77 -10.94
CA SER A 58 -13.23 2.67 -10.27
C SER A 58 -12.81 2.93 -8.82
N ASN A 59 -12.39 4.16 -8.55
CA ASN A 59 -12.05 4.63 -7.20
C ASN A 59 -13.26 5.22 -6.44
N ALA A 60 -14.47 5.11 -6.98
CA ALA A 60 -15.68 5.63 -6.34
C ALA A 60 -16.54 4.52 -5.76
N PHE A 61 -17.03 4.71 -4.52
CA PHE A 61 -17.96 3.78 -3.91
C PHE A 61 -19.32 3.79 -4.64
N LYS A 62 -19.77 2.62 -5.06
CA LYS A 62 -21.08 2.42 -5.72
C LYS A 62 -21.99 1.59 -4.80
N ASP A 63 -23.20 2.07 -4.51
CA ASP A 63 -24.17 1.43 -3.58
C ASP A 63 -24.52 -0.03 -3.91
N ARG A 64 -24.42 -0.40 -5.18
CA ARG A 64 -24.71 -1.76 -5.68
C ARG A 64 -23.46 -2.49 -6.16
N GLY A 65 -22.27 -1.97 -5.85
CA GLY A 65 -21.02 -2.59 -6.18
C GLY A 65 -20.75 -3.85 -5.33
N ILE A 66 -19.99 -4.76 -5.87
CA ILE A 66 -19.40 -5.89 -5.14
C ILE A 66 -17.95 -5.53 -4.84
N TYR A 67 -17.56 -5.66 -3.57
CA TYR A 67 -16.24 -5.30 -3.12
C TYR A 67 -15.51 -6.50 -2.55
N LEU A 68 -14.21 -6.54 -2.80
CA LEU A 68 -13.28 -7.53 -2.23
C LEU A 68 -12.34 -6.84 -1.27
N ILE A 69 -11.94 -7.57 -0.23
CA ILE A 69 -10.85 -7.13 0.62
C ILE A 69 -9.53 -7.35 -0.12
N THR A 70 -8.65 -6.35 -0.09
CA THR A 70 -7.32 -6.45 -0.71
C THR A 70 -6.35 -7.19 0.21
N PRO A 71 -5.18 -7.64 -0.30
CA PRO A 71 -4.13 -8.23 0.54
C PRO A 71 -3.66 -7.29 1.66
N LYS A 72 -3.59 -5.98 1.40
CA LYS A 72 -3.32 -4.94 2.41
C LYS A 72 -4.45 -4.85 3.42
N GLY A 73 -5.70 -4.79 2.96
CA GLY A 73 -6.87 -4.72 3.80
C GLY A 73 -6.96 -5.92 4.76
N LEU A 74 -6.66 -7.11 4.25
CA LEU A 74 -6.66 -8.32 5.07
C LEU A 74 -5.57 -8.28 6.15
N HIS A 75 -4.35 -7.80 5.83
CA HIS A 75 -3.28 -7.61 6.81
C HIS A 75 -3.67 -6.61 7.91
N ILE A 76 -4.26 -5.47 7.53
CA ILE A 76 -4.71 -4.46 8.50
C ILE A 76 -5.84 -5.01 9.37
N LEU A 77 -6.79 -5.75 8.80
CA LEU A 77 -7.89 -6.38 9.53
C LEU A 77 -7.36 -7.40 10.55
N GLU A 78 -6.43 -8.27 10.16
CA GLU A 78 -5.81 -9.24 11.06
C GLU A 78 -5.15 -8.55 12.26
N ARG A 79 -4.34 -7.52 12.00
CA ARG A 79 -3.69 -6.75 13.06
C ARG A 79 -4.68 -6.05 13.97
N PHE A 80 -5.74 -5.46 13.40
CA PHE A 80 -6.80 -4.82 14.18
C PHE A 80 -7.50 -5.79 15.13
N ILE A 81 -7.88 -6.96 14.64
CA ILE A 81 -8.53 -8.02 15.42
C ILE A 81 -7.61 -8.47 16.56
N THR A 82 -6.35 -8.79 16.21
CA THR A 82 -5.35 -9.27 17.18
C THR A 82 -5.06 -8.23 18.26
N LYS A 83 -4.84 -6.97 17.86
CA LYS A 83 -4.53 -5.87 18.80
C LYS A 83 -5.68 -5.58 19.75
N ASN A 84 -6.92 -5.72 19.31
CA ASN A 84 -8.12 -5.41 20.09
C ASN A 84 -8.73 -6.64 20.79
N GLY A 85 -8.14 -7.82 20.66
CA GLY A 85 -8.65 -9.06 21.28
C GLY A 85 -10.04 -9.46 20.79
N ILE A 86 -10.35 -9.15 19.50
CA ILE A 86 -11.63 -9.48 18.88
C ILE A 86 -11.59 -10.93 18.41
N SER A 87 -12.66 -11.71 18.67
CA SER A 87 -12.75 -13.06 18.11
C SER A 87 -12.84 -13.00 16.58
N GLY A 88 -11.86 -13.60 15.91
CA GLY A 88 -11.79 -13.72 14.46
C GLY A 88 -12.29 -15.07 13.93
N GLU A 89 -12.95 -15.91 14.75
CA GLU A 89 -13.37 -17.26 14.36
C GLU A 89 -14.19 -17.31 13.08
N HIS A 90 -15.10 -16.35 12.89
CA HIS A 90 -15.93 -16.23 11.69
C HIS A 90 -15.16 -15.79 10.44
N LEU A 91 -13.91 -15.31 10.58
CA LEU A 91 -13.03 -14.87 9.51
C LEU A 91 -11.93 -15.86 9.16
N ILE A 92 -11.81 -17.00 9.88
CA ILE A 92 -10.75 -18.00 9.67
C ILE A 92 -10.70 -18.43 8.20
N HIS A 93 -11.86 -18.67 7.59
CA HIS A 93 -11.92 -19.05 6.18
C HIS A 93 -11.36 -17.98 5.26
N VAL A 94 -11.63 -16.69 5.52
CA VAL A 94 -11.11 -15.57 4.72
C VAL A 94 -9.59 -15.51 4.86
N PHE A 95 -9.04 -15.57 6.08
CA PHE A 95 -7.59 -15.54 6.31
C PHE A 95 -6.84 -16.75 5.73
N SER A 96 -7.50 -17.91 5.59
CA SER A 96 -6.88 -19.11 5.03
C SER A 96 -6.96 -19.20 3.50
N THR A 97 -7.90 -18.50 2.86
CA THR A 97 -8.16 -18.62 1.42
C THR A 97 -7.75 -17.41 0.60
N GLN A 98 -7.66 -16.23 1.24
CA GLN A 98 -7.33 -14.98 0.54
C GLN A 98 -5.85 -14.63 0.70
N PRO A 99 -5.22 -14.03 -0.33
CA PRO A 99 -3.84 -13.57 -0.22
C PRO A 99 -3.72 -12.43 0.79
N ILE A 100 -2.69 -12.48 1.64
CA ILE A 100 -2.37 -11.44 2.61
C ILE A 100 -1.04 -10.77 2.28
N CYS A 101 -0.95 -9.45 2.46
CA CYS A 101 0.30 -8.72 2.27
C CYS A 101 1.24 -8.92 3.47
N LEU A 102 2.08 -9.96 3.41
CA LEU A 102 3.03 -10.29 4.49
C LEU A 102 4.15 -9.25 4.68
N LYS A 103 4.44 -8.45 3.66
CA LYS A 103 5.55 -7.48 3.64
C LYS A 103 5.05 -6.03 3.65
N LEU A 104 3.91 -5.77 4.28
CA LEU A 104 3.39 -4.40 4.42
C LEU A 104 4.35 -3.56 5.26
N LEU A 105 4.78 -2.41 4.73
CA LEU A 105 5.64 -1.47 5.44
C LEU A 105 4.79 -0.56 6.32
N HIS A 106 4.99 -0.66 7.63
CA HIS A 106 4.29 0.17 8.60
C HIS A 106 5.02 1.50 8.79
N LEU A 107 4.32 2.60 8.50
CA LEU A 107 4.77 3.96 8.77
C LEU A 107 4.14 4.44 10.08
N GLU A 108 4.96 5.00 10.96
CA GLU A 108 4.49 5.56 12.21
C GLU A 108 3.76 6.87 11.96
N ARG A 109 2.68 7.10 12.73
CA ARG A 109 1.88 8.31 12.67
C ARG A 109 1.93 9.05 13.98
N ARG A 110 1.86 10.38 13.91
CA ARG A 110 1.78 11.24 15.08
C ARG A 110 0.38 11.14 15.70
N PRO A 111 0.27 10.84 17.01
CA PRO A 111 -1.06 10.63 17.62
C PRO A 111 -1.96 11.88 17.66
N SER A 112 -1.40 13.09 17.51
CA SER A 112 -2.16 14.34 17.60
C SER A 112 -2.96 14.68 16.36
N ASP A 113 -2.47 14.33 15.17
CA ASP A 113 -2.99 14.74 13.86
C ASP A 113 -3.00 13.62 12.81
N ASP A 114 -2.57 12.43 13.19
CA ASP A 114 -2.47 11.24 12.34
C ASP A 114 -1.51 11.42 11.14
N GLU A 115 -0.68 12.46 11.12
CA GLU A 115 0.33 12.65 10.07
C GLU A 115 1.46 11.63 10.18
N ILE A 116 1.95 11.16 9.01
CA ILE A 116 3.08 10.24 8.95
C ILE A 116 4.35 10.94 9.47
N LEU A 117 5.06 10.28 10.39
CA LEU A 117 6.34 10.77 10.88
C LEU A 117 7.42 10.53 9.80
N VAL A 118 7.74 11.59 9.05
CA VAL A 118 8.70 11.53 7.94
C VAL A 118 10.04 12.12 8.35
N ASN A 119 11.10 11.35 8.18
CA ASN A 119 12.47 11.80 8.28
C ASN A 119 13.33 11.15 7.17
N LYS A 120 14.57 11.63 6.97
CA LYS A 120 15.46 11.13 5.92
C LYS A 120 15.66 9.61 5.98
N GLN A 121 15.79 9.04 7.17
CA GLN A 121 16.02 7.60 7.35
C GLN A 121 14.78 6.79 6.95
N ILE A 122 13.59 7.23 7.37
CA ILE A 122 12.31 6.59 6.99
C ILE A 122 12.14 6.65 5.48
N VAL A 123 12.38 7.82 4.86
CA VAL A 123 12.28 7.98 3.39
C VAL A 123 13.24 7.02 2.68
N GLN A 124 14.48 6.86 3.16
CA GLN A 124 15.43 5.90 2.59
C GLN A 124 14.98 4.44 2.75
N ILE A 125 14.37 4.08 3.89
CA ILE A 125 13.82 2.72 4.11
C ILE A 125 12.66 2.46 3.16
N VAL A 126 11.71 3.42 3.05
CA VAL A 126 10.58 3.33 2.12
C VAL A 126 11.10 3.18 0.70
N PHE A 127 12.07 4.01 0.30
CA PHE A 127 12.65 3.98 -1.03
C PHE A 127 13.35 2.65 -1.34
N LYS A 128 14.18 2.13 -0.42
CA LYS A 128 14.80 0.79 -0.58
C LYS A 128 13.76 -0.31 -0.79
N ARG A 129 12.65 -0.22 -0.09
CA ARG A 129 11.56 -1.19 -0.25
C ARG A 129 10.81 -0.97 -1.56
N PHE A 130 10.61 0.29 -1.95
CA PHE A 130 9.95 0.71 -3.19
C PHE A 130 10.70 0.25 -4.44
N VAL A 131 12.01 0.43 -4.52
CA VAL A 131 12.80 0.01 -5.68
C VAL A 131 13.17 -1.48 -5.67
N GLY A 132 13.11 -2.13 -4.50
CA GLY A 132 13.53 -3.51 -4.34
C GLY A 132 15.06 -3.68 -4.27
N ARG A 133 15.50 -4.93 -4.17
CA ARG A 133 16.94 -5.29 -4.13
C ARG A 133 17.59 -5.31 -5.51
N GLN A 134 16.79 -5.56 -6.54
CA GLN A 134 17.20 -5.61 -7.94
C GLN A 134 16.12 -4.92 -8.77
N PRO A 135 16.45 -4.35 -9.95
CA PRO A 135 15.48 -3.76 -10.85
C PRO A 135 14.38 -4.76 -11.19
N ASN A 136 13.13 -4.41 -10.88
CA ASN A 136 11.97 -5.25 -11.17
C ASN A 136 11.45 -4.93 -12.58
N CYS A 137 12.13 -5.47 -13.60
CA CYS A 137 11.73 -5.29 -14.99
C CYS A 137 10.80 -6.43 -15.41
N LEU A 138 9.72 -6.09 -16.10
CA LEU A 138 8.89 -7.10 -16.78
C LEU A 138 9.71 -7.70 -17.93
N ASP A 139 10.16 -8.93 -17.75
CA ASP A 139 10.78 -9.69 -18.84
C ASP A 139 9.75 -9.96 -19.92
N THR A 140 9.87 -9.27 -21.04
CA THR A 140 9.04 -9.49 -22.25
C THR A 140 9.27 -10.85 -22.90
N GLN A 141 10.10 -11.74 -22.33
CA GLN A 141 10.49 -13.01 -22.93
C GLN A 141 9.93 -14.28 -22.28
N SER A 142 9.15 -14.21 -21.21
CA SER A 142 8.51 -15.42 -20.66
C SER A 142 7.11 -15.67 -21.24
N SER A 143 7.02 -15.79 -22.57
CA SER A 143 5.84 -16.34 -23.25
C SER A 143 5.98 -17.85 -23.42
N SER A 144 6.20 -18.61 -22.32
CA SER A 144 6.02 -20.07 -22.39
C SER A 144 5.73 -20.65 -21.01
N SER A 145 4.52 -21.21 -20.92
CA SER A 145 4.04 -22.16 -19.92
C SER A 145 3.71 -21.63 -18.52
N SER A 146 2.48 -21.21 -18.29
CA SER A 146 1.50 -21.94 -17.46
C SER A 146 0.21 -21.15 -17.32
N LEU A 147 -0.89 -21.81 -17.64
CA LEU A 147 -2.28 -21.37 -17.50
C LEU A 147 -2.70 -21.30 -16.03
N ASN A 148 -2.08 -20.45 -15.20
CA ASN A 148 -2.54 -20.18 -13.85
C ASN A 148 -2.63 -18.67 -13.65
N SER A 149 -3.84 -18.22 -13.46
CA SER A 149 -4.37 -16.86 -13.30
C SER A 149 -3.36 -15.70 -13.35
N PRO A 150 -3.45 -14.82 -14.37
CA PRO A 150 -2.49 -13.74 -14.61
C PRO A 150 -2.41 -12.68 -13.48
N LYS A 151 -3.39 -12.65 -12.56
CA LYS A 151 -3.42 -11.71 -11.43
C LYS A 151 -2.45 -12.06 -10.30
N GLN A 152 -2.31 -13.33 -9.94
CA GLN A 152 -1.44 -13.72 -8.82
C GLN A 152 0.04 -13.54 -9.14
N SER A 153 0.45 -13.72 -10.39
CA SER A 153 1.83 -13.51 -10.81
C SER A 153 2.22 -12.02 -10.80
N LEU A 154 1.33 -11.12 -11.28
CA LEU A 154 1.57 -9.67 -11.28
C LEU A 154 1.65 -9.07 -9.86
N GLU A 155 0.81 -9.52 -8.91
CA GLU A 155 0.89 -9.09 -7.51
C GLU A 155 2.17 -9.60 -6.83
N PHE A 156 2.59 -10.82 -7.13
CA PHE A 156 3.83 -11.36 -6.61
C PHE A 156 5.04 -10.56 -7.09
N ASP A 157 5.09 -10.19 -8.36
CA ASP A 157 6.17 -9.39 -8.94
C ASP A 157 6.21 -7.97 -8.35
N ARG A 158 5.07 -7.31 -8.18
CA ARG A 158 4.98 -6.01 -7.54
C ARG A 158 5.45 -6.01 -6.08
N SER A 159 5.33 -7.13 -5.38
CA SER A 159 5.80 -7.25 -3.99
C SER A 159 7.32 -7.16 -3.85
N ASN A 160 8.08 -7.34 -4.91
CA ASN A 160 9.54 -7.24 -4.93
C ASN A 160 10.06 -5.82 -5.18
N GLY A 161 9.20 -4.90 -5.57
CA GLY A 161 9.48 -3.50 -5.85
C GLY A 161 8.59 -2.98 -6.97
N ILE A 162 8.68 -1.68 -7.24
CA ILE A 162 7.96 -1.07 -8.36
C ILE A 162 8.42 -1.67 -9.68
N ILE A 163 7.49 -1.84 -10.61
CA ILE A 163 7.80 -2.31 -11.96
C ILE A 163 8.50 -1.18 -12.73
N LEU A 164 9.65 -1.50 -13.30
CA LEU A 164 10.50 -0.58 -14.04
C LEU A 164 10.45 -0.86 -15.54
N ASN A 165 10.44 0.20 -16.31
CA ASN A 165 10.57 0.15 -17.76
C ASN A 165 12.03 0.44 -18.14
N PRO A 166 12.72 -0.47 -18.88
CA PRO A 166 14.02 -0.18 -19.40
C PRO A 166 13.95 0.92 -20.46
N ILE A 167 14.87 1.86 -20.42
CA ILE A 167 14.94 2.90 -21.44
C ILE A 167 15.69 2.37 -22.66
N ASN A 168 14.98 2.19 -23.75
CA ASN A 168 15.60 1.95 -25.05
C ASN A 168 16.06 3.33 -25.58
N ASN A 169 17.36 3.57 -25.61
CA ASN A 169 18.02 4.83 -26.04
C ASN A 169 17.61 5.35 -27.42
N SER A 170 16.80 4.60 -28.19
CA SER A 170 16.35 4.96 -29.52
C SER A 170 15.15 5.93 -29.56
N LYS A 171 14.50 6.22 -28.41
CA LYS A 171 13.27 7.05 -28.37
C LYS A 171 13.40 8.36 -27.57
N ILE A 172 14.52 8.62 -26.93
CA ILE A 172 14.72 9.86 -26.18
C ILE A 172 15.53 10.82 -27.06
N SER A 173 14.88 11.89 -27.54
CA SER A 173 15.59 12.98 -28.21
C SER A 173 16.64 13.55 -27.25
N PRO A 174 17.88 13.78 -27.66
CA PRO A 174 18.94 14.29 -26.80
C PRO A 174 18.67 15.77 -26.49
N VAL A 175 17.82 16.05 -25.51
CA VAL A 175 17.49 17.43 -25.08
C VAL A 175 18.40 17.93 -23.95
N SER A 176 19.09 17.03 -23.25
CA SER A 176 20.11 17.43 -22.27
C SER A 176 21.21 16.38 -22.13
N SER A 177 22.46 16.87 -22.03
CA SER A 177 23.68 16.09 -21.84
C SER A 177 23.71 15.25 -20.52
N ASP A 178 22.76 15.48 -19.62
CA ASP A 178 22.71 14.86 -18.29
C ASP A 178 21.95 13.53 -18.24
N LEU A 179 21.44 13.04 -19.39
CA LEU A 179 20.59 11.83 -19.47
C LEU A 179 21.37 10.54 -19.78
N VAL A 180 22.69 10.59 -19.80
CA VAL A 180 23.52 9.47 -20.28
C VAL A 180 23.48 8.23 -19.36
N ASP A 181 23.10 8.38 -18.09
CA ASP A 181 23.13 7.31 -17.10
C ASP A 181 21.73 6.83 -16.63
N ILE A 182 20.67 7.15 -17.37
CA ILE A 182 19.34 6.69 -16.99
C ILE A 182 19.05 5.31 -17.57
N HIS A 183 18.93 4.32 -16.69
CA HIS A 183 18.71 2.94 -17.13
C HIS A 183 17.25 2.47 -16.98
N HIS A 184 16.51 3.03 -16.03
CA HIS A 184 15.17 2.56 -15.68
C HIS A 184 14.24 3.73 -15.38
N THR A 185 12.98 3.59 -15.77
CA THR A 185 11.92 4.56 -15.48
C THR A 185 10.68 3.88 -14.93
N PHE A 186 9.83 4.64 -14.27
CA PHE A 186 8.49 4.21 -13.90
C PHE A 186 7.50 5.36 -14.06
N VAL A 187 6.22 5.03 -14.19
CA VAL A 187 5.12 5.99 -14.28
C VAL A 187 4.73 6.44 -12.87
N SER A 188 4.49 7.75 -12.66
CA SER A 188 4.16 8.31 -11.34
C SER A 188 2.94 7.66 -10.70
N ASN A 189 1.85 7.42 -11.46
CA ASN A 189 0.66 6.75 -10.95
C ASN A 189 0.96 5.34 -10.42
N ASN A 190 1.83 4.58 -11.09
CA ASN A 190 2.26 3.26 -10.60
C ASN A 190 3.01 3.37 -9.27
N ALA A 191 3.75 4.47 -9.05
CA ALA A 191 4.42 4.72 -7.77
C ALA A 191 3.43 5.00 -6.64
N LEU A 192 2.42 5.83 -6.89
CA LEU A 192 1.37 6.10 -5.91
C LEU A 192 0.61 4.84 -5.54
N ASP A 193 0.19 4.06 -6.54
CA ASP A 193 -0.53 2.81 -6.33
C ASP A 193 0.33 1.77 -5.61
N TRP A 194 1.65 1.70 -5.92
CA TRP A 194 2.56 0.81 -5.20
C TRP A 194 2.69 1.20 -3.72
N LEU A 195 2.85 2.48 -3.42
CA LEU A 195 2.93 2.97 -2.05
C LEU A 195 1.63 2.68 -1.28
N LEU A 196 0.48 2.86 -1.92
CA LEU A 196 -0.82 2.52 -1.33
C LEU A 196 -0.96 1.02 -1.05
N ASP A 197 -0.48 0.15 -1.92
CA ASP A 197 -0.64 -1.31 -1.78
C ASP A 197 0.32 -1.94 -0.76
N PHE A 198 1.55 -1.39 -0.63
CA PHE A 198 2.62 -2.02 0.14
C PHE A 198 3.07 -1.25 1.38
N THR A 199 2.38 -0.16 1.71
CA THR A 199 2.61 0.61 2.96
C THR A 199 1.30 0.91 3.68
N THR A 200 1.39 1.44 4.90
CA THR A 200 0.21 1.90 5.66
C THR A 200 -0.24 3.31 5.29
N ILE A 201 0.16 3.83 4.13
CA ILE A 201 -0.37 5.06 3.54
C ILE A 201 -1.87 4.90 3.28
N SER A 202 -2.65 5.92 3.60
CA SER A 202 -4.12 5.89 3.56
C SER A 202 -4.75 6.66 2.39
N GLY A 203 -3.94 7.39 1.60
CA GLY A 203 -4.46 8.15 0.46
C GLY A 203 -3.36 8.56 -0.53
N LYS A 204 -3.80 8.95 -1.73
CA LYS A 204 -2.89 9.39 -2.81
C LYS A 204 -2.09 10.63 -2.45
N ASP A 205 -2.64 11.53 -1.63
CA ASP A 205 -1.96 12.75 -1.21
C ASP A 205 -0.74 12.42 -0.33
N GLU A 206 -0.89 11.50 0.63
CA GLU A 206 0.24 11.01 1.44
C GLU A 206 1.29 10.29 0.57
N ALA A 207 0.84 9.49 -0.39
CA ALA A 207 1.74 8.80 -1.32
C ALA A 207 2.53 9.81 -2.18
N ALA A 208 1.87 10.88 -2.66
CA ALA A 208 2.49 11.95 -3.42
C ALA A 208 3.51 12.73 -2.56
N GLU A 209 3.22 12.96 -1.28
CA GLU A 209 4.16 13.59 -0.35
C GLU A 209 5.44 12.75 -0.18
N ILE A 210 5.31 11.43 0.00
CA ILE A 210 6.47 10.52 0.07
C ILE A 210 7.28 10.55 -1.24
N CYS A 211 6.61 10.54 -2.41
CA CYS A 211 7.29 10.72 -3.70
C CYS A 211 8.00 12.07 -3.80
N GLY A 212 7.39 13.15 -3.28
CA GLY A 212 8.01 14.47 -3.16
C GLY A 212 9.30 14.44 -2.32
N HIS A 213 9.32 13.65 -1.26
CA HIS A 213 10.55 13.43 -0.47
C HIS A 213 11.60 12.63 -1.25
N PHE A 214 11.22 11.67 -2.09
CA PHE A 214 12.17 10.98 -2.98
C PHE A 214 12.86 11.97 -3.92
N VAL A 215 12.10 12.91 -4.52
CA VAL A 215 12.68 13.98 -5.35
C VAL A 215 13.56 14.91 -4.53
N ARG A 216 13.07 15.38 -3.37
CA ARG A 216 13.81 16.31 -2.48
C ARG A 216 15.15 15.76 -2.03
N TYR A 217 15.23 14.46 -1.76
CA TYR A 217 16.48 13.79 -1.37
C TYR A 217 17.29 13.27 -2.57
N GLY A 218 16.91 13.61 -3.81
CA GLY A 218 17.61 13.22 -5.02
C GLY A 218 17.58 11.72 -5.32
N LEU A 219 16.63 10.98 -4.72
CA LEU A 219 16.49 9.54 -4.93
C LEU A 219 15.87 9.22 -6.29
N ILE A 220 15.12 10.15 -6.85
CA ILE A 220 14.51 10.08 -8.19
C ILE A 220 14.61 11.43 -8.88
N LYS A 221 14.60 11.41 -10.21
CA LYS A 221 14.57 12.62 -11.06
C LYS A 221 13.43 12.54 -12.07
N LEU A 222 12.80 13.65 -12.38
CA LEU A 222 11.84 13.74 -13.47
C LEU A 222 12.57 13.63 -14.82
N VAL A 223 12.06 12.78 -15.72
CA VAL A 223 12.63 12.63 -17.08
C VAL A 223 12.33 13.85 -17.94
N ASN A 224 11.18 14.47 -17.73
CA ASN A 224 10.74 15.62 -18.50
C ASN A 224 10.12 16.67 -17.57
N GLU A 225 10.90 17.69 -17.22
CA GLU A 225 10.45 18.79 -16.37
C GLU A 225 9.37 19.68 -17.04
N LYS A 226 9.21 19.58 -18.36
CA LYS A 226 8.23 20.37 -19.14
C LYS A 226 6.86 19.70 -19.25
N ALA A 227 6.74 18.42 -18.91
CA ALA A 227 5.48 17.67 -19.00
C ALA A 227 4.60 17.83 -17.75
N ILE A 228 4.47 19.05 -17.23
CA ILE A 228 3.69 19.34 -16.00
C ILE A 228 2.17 19.11 -16.19
N ARG A 229 1.70 18.73 -17.37
CA ARG A 229 0.27 18.64 -17.69
C ARG A 229 -0.29 17.25 -17.94
N ASP A 230 0.54 16.23 -18.01
CA ASP A 230 0.07 14.85 -18.20
C ASP A 230 0.25 14.06 -16.92
N ASP A 231 -0.78 13.30 -16.54
CA ASP A 231 -0.80 12.38 -15.40
C ASP A 231 0.27 11.27 -15.48
N ASP A 232 1.01 11.20 -16.59
CA ASP A 232 2.06 10.24 -16.91
C ASP A 232 3.49 10.79 -16.69
N LEU A 233 3.73 11.49 -15.59
CA LEU A 233 5.09 11.90 -15.21
C LEU A 233 5.99 10.67 -15.05
N VAL A 234 6.94 10.50 -15.98
CA VAL A 234 7.91 9.40 -15.92
C VAL A 234 9.08 9.80 -15.04
N VAL A 235 9.42 8.96 -14.07
CA VAL A 235 10.47 9.21 -13.08
C VAL A 235 11.57 8.16 -13.23
N THR A 236 12.82 8.57 -13.11
CA THR A 236 14.00 7.71 -13.28
C THR A 236 14.52 7.17 -11.96
N VAL A 237 14.98 5.92 -11.97
CA VAL A 237 15.68 5.30 -10.84
C VAL A 237 17.08 4.87 -11.31
N ASN A 238 18.12 5.34 -10.63
CA ASN A 238 19.49 4.91 -10.87
C ASN A 238 19.86 3.81 -9.85
N TYR A 239 20.22 2.64 -10.36
CA TYR A 239 20.84 1.59 -9.56
C TYR A 239 22.35 1.68 -9.73
N SER A 240 23.09 1.98 -8.66
CA SER A 240 24.54 1.82 -8.69
C SER A 240 24.90 0.36 -8.45
N ASN A 241 25.78 -0.19 -9.29
CA ASN A 241 26.22 -1.59 -9.27
C ASN A 241 27.10 -1.98 -8.06
N HIS A 242 27.08 -1.28 -6.95
CA HIS A 242 27.81 -1.67 -5.75
C HIS A 242 26.98 -2.62 -4.88
N LYS A 243 27.55 -3.78 -4.61
CA LYS A 243 26.93 -4.94 -3.95
C LYS A 243 26.37 -4.69 -2.55
N ASP A 244 26.64 -3.58 -1.90
CA ASP A 244 26.25 -3.32 -0.50
C ASP A 244 25.63 -1.95 -0.23
N ASP A 245 25.59 -1.05 -1.22
CA ASP A 245 24.95 0.26 -1.05
C ASP A 245 24.10 0.58 -2.29
N VAL A 246 22.80 0.72 -2.11
CA VAL A 246 21.94 1.43 -3.07
C VAL A 246 22.33 2.90 -2.97
N ARG A 247 23.44 3.27 -3.60
CA ARG A 247 23.82 4.66 -3.81
C ARG A 247 23.07 5.14 -5.02
N VAL A 248 22.12 6.00 -4.79
CA VAL A 248 21.56 6.85 -5.83
C VAL A 248 22.66 7.86 -6.13
N SER A 249 23.33 7.72 -7.28
CA SER A 249 24.26 8.77 -7.73
C SER A 249 23.46 9.96 -8.23
N PHE A 250 23.81 11.13 -7.73
CA PHE A 250 23.24 12.42 -8.07
C PHE A 250 23.70 12.88 -9.46
#